data_949aef99b41bbaa603c39dc24ef20ab6
#
_entry.id   949aef99b41bbaa603c39dc24ef20ab6
#
_cell.length_a   1.000
_cell.length_b   1.000
_cell.length_c   1.000
_cell.angle_alpha   90.00
_cell.angle_beta   90.00
_cell.angle_gamma   90.00
#
_symmetry.space_group_name_H-M   'P 1'
#
loop_
_entity.id
_entity.type
_entity.pdbx_description
1 polymer ?
#
loop_
_entity_poly.entity_id
_entity_poly.type
_entity_poly.pdbx_seq_one_letter_code
_entity_poly.pdbx_strand_id
1 'polypeptide(L)'
;MTIPDPILRILTLARWAPSGDNCQPWKFEVVNASHIVVHGSDTREWCLYDFDGHASHIAHGALIETIRIAASAEDLSISWKRRNNTAETSAIYDIHFQPEAGLPDDPLLPFIESRVVQRRMMKRHPLSNEQKRALADAAAPSLEVVFLETGSDKSNIAKLLWRSAYVRLTCPEAYDVHREVIEWNARFSNDKIPEEAVGVDPMTAKLMRWVMQ
;
A
#
# COMPACT_ATOMS: atom_id res chain seq x y z
N MET A 1 -23.34 -17.80 4.69
CA MET A 1 -22.56 -17.92 5.94
C MET A 1 -22.36 -16.51 6.49
N THR A 2 -22.70 -16.25 7.74
CA THR A 2 -22.48 -14.91 8.33
C THR A 2 -21.01 -14.80 8.72
N ILE A 3 -20.33 -13.70 8.37
CA ILE A 3 -18.95 -13.46 8.77
C ILE A 3 -18.93 -13.19 10.28
N PRO A 4 -18.05 -13.87 11.06
CA PRO A 4 -17.91 -13.60 12.50
C PRO A 4 -17.48 -12.13 12.73
N ASP A 5 -18.08 -11.49 13.75
CA ASP A 5 -17.85 -10.06 14.04
C ASP A 5 -16.36 -9.65 14.18
N PRO A 6 -15.48 -10.40 14.88
CA PRO A 6 -14.05 -10.06 14.93
C PRO A 6 -13.42 -10.07 13.55
N ILE A 7 -13.67 -11.09 12.73
CA ILE A 7 -13.13 -11.20 11.38
C ILE A 7 -13.61 -10.03 10.51
N LEU A 8 -14.87 -9.66 10.61
CA LEU A 8 -15.41 -8.53 9.86
C LEU A 8 -14.72 -7.22 10.23
N ARG A 9 -14.47 -6.96 11.53
CA ARG A 9 -13.75 -5.78 12.01
C ARG A 9 -12.30 -5.76 11.49
N ILE A 10 -11.59 -6.89 11.58
CA ILE A 10 -10.23 -7.03 11.07
C ILE A 10 -10.19 -6.75 9.56
N LEU A 11 -11.08 -7.35 8.77
CA LEU A 11 -11.10 -7.16 7.32
C LEU A 11 -11.52 -5.73 6.92
N THR A 12 -12.35 -5.07 7.72
CA THR A 12 -12.72 -3.66 7.53
C THR A 12 -11.50 -2.74 7.68
N LEU A 13 -10.61 -3.02 8.64
CA LEU A 13 -9.35 -2.32 8.79
C LEU A 13 -8.32 -2.74 7.73
N ALA A 14 -8.25 -4.02 7.40
CA ALA A 14 -7.29 -4.56 6.43
C ALA A 14 -7.41 -3.94 5.03
N ARG A 15 -8.61 -3.55 4.62
CA ARG A 15 -8.83 -2.85 3.33
C ARG A 15 -8.09 -1.50 3.21
N TRP A 16 -7.61 -0.93 4.32
CA TRP A 16 -6.78 0.29 4.33
C TRP A 16 -5.30 0.00 4.07
N ALA A 17 -4.91 -1.25 3.86
CA ALA A 17 -3.55 -1.60 3.49
C ALA A 17 -3.12 -0.86 2.21
N PRO A 18 -1.88 -0.37 2.14
CA PRO A 18 -1.38 0.32 0.96
C PRO A 18 -1.26 -0.62 -0.23
N SER A 19 -1.64 -0.14 -1.40
CA SER A 19 -1.41 -0.82 -2.68
C SER A 19 -1.06 0.19 -3.77
N GLY A 20 -0.46 -0.24 -4.86
CA GLY A 20 -0.19 0.60 -6.01
C GLY A 20 -1.49 1.22 -6.51
N ASP A 21 -1.52 2.54 -6.66
CA ASP A 21 -2.67 3.31 -7.11
C ASP A 21 -4.00 2.99 -6.39
N ASN A 22 -3.92 2.40 -5.18
CA ASN A 22 -5.06 1.92 -4.39
C ASN A 22 -5.86 0.80 -5.07
N CYS A 23 -5.23 0.04 -5.98
CA CYS A 23 -5.92 -1.00 -6.77
C CYS A 23 -6.37 -2.21 -5.95
N GLN A 24 -5.88 -2.38 -4.72
CA GLN A 24 -6.24 -3.47 -3.79
C GLN A 24 -6.27 -4.85 -4.47
N PRO A 25 -5.11 -5.38 -4.92
CA PRO A 25 -5.04 -6.59 -5.74
C PRO A 25 -5.26 -7.86 -4.92
N TRP A 26 -6.39 -7.92 -4.20
CA TRP A 26 -6.78 -9.04 -3.33
C TRP A 26 -8.29 -9.17 -3.18
N LYS A 27 -8.69 -10.40 -2.86
CA LYS A 27 -10.05 -10.73 -2.42
C LYS A 27 -9.98 -11.61 -1.19
N PHE A 28 -10.96 -11.48 -0.30
CA PHE A 28 -11.05 -12.27 0.92
C PHE A 28 -12.08 -13.38 0.78
N GLU A 29 -11.72 -14.57 1.24
CA GLU A 29 -12.62 -15.69 1.45
C GLU A 29 -12.59 -16.03 2.95
N VAL A 30 -13.74 -15.94 3.62
CA VAL A 30 -13.86 -16.33 5.03
C VAL A 30 -14.27 -17.79 5.09
N VAL A 31 -13.33 -18.65 5.48
CA VAL A 31 -13.56 -20.10 5.59
C VAL A 31 -14.30 -20.43 6.89
N ASN A 32 -13.87 -19.84 8.02
CA ASN A 32 -14.49 -19.98 9.32
C ASN A 32 -14.03 -18.85 10.27
N ALA A 33 -14.36 -18.95 11.55
CA ALA A 33 -14.04 -17.94 12.55
C ALA A 33 -12.53 -17.79 12.85
N SER A 34 -11.70 -18.74 12.44
CA SER A 34 -10.25 -18.74 12.69
C SER A 34 -9.40 -18.85 11.42
N HIS A 35 -10.02 -18.84 10.23
CA HIS A 35 -9.30 -19.01 8.99
C HIS A 35 -9.93 -18.18 7.86
N ILE A 36 -9.10 -17.37 7.24
CA ILE A 36 -9.41 -16.69 5.98
C ILE A 36 -8.39 -17.06 4.91
N VAL A 37 -8.81 -16.95 3.66
CA VAL A 37 -7.95 -17.06 2.49
C VAL A 37 -7.90 -15.72 1.79
N VAL A 38 -6.69 -15.23 1.49
CA VAL A 38 -6.47 -14.08 0.63
C VAL A 38 -6.12 -14.57 -0.75
N HIS A 39 -6.97 -14.27 -1.71
CA HIS A 39 -6.71 -14.48 -3.13
C HIS A 39 -6.05 -13.23 -3.69
N GLY A 40 -4.73 -13.25 -3.81
CA GLY A 40 -3.95 -12.19 -4.40
C GLY A 40 -3.98 -12.26 -5.93
N SER A 41 -3.89 -11.11 -6.55
CA SER A 41 -3.66 -10.95 -7.99
C SER A 41 -2.54 -9.96 -8.20
N ASP A 42 -1.95 -9.93 -9.39
CA ASP A 42 -1.07 -8.83 -9.74
C ASP A 42 -1.69 -7.95 -10.83
N THR A 43 -1.08 -6.82 -11.09
CA THR A 43 -1.59 -5.80 -12.00
C THR A 43 -0.81 -5.73 -13.31
N ARG A 44 0.12 -6.67 -13.57
CA ARG A 44 1.03 -6.64 -14.73
C ARG A 44 0.31 -6.67 -16.08
N GLU A 45 -0.91 -7.20 -16.13
CA GLU A 45 -1.69 -7.28 -17.38
C GLU A 45 -2.20 -5.91 -17.86
N TRP A 46 -2.42 -4.97 -16.94
CA TRP A 46 -2.98 -3.65 -17.27
C TRP A 46 -2.15 -2.48 -16.73
N CYS A 47 -1.34 -2.67 -15.69
CA CYS A 47 -0.48 -1.65 -15.11
C CYS A 47 0.93 -1.76 -15.67
N LEU A 48 1.29 -0.88 -16.58
CA LEU A 48 2.59 -0.85 -17.24
C LEU A 48 3.78 -0.76 -16.25
N TYR A 49 3.54 -0.30 -15.02
CA TYR A 49 4.60 -0.13 -14.01
C TYR A 49 4.84 -1.37 -13.15
N ASP A 50 3.97 -2.35 -13.21
CA ASP A 50 4.10 -3.60 -12.44
C ASP A 50 4.70 -4.70 -13.32
N PHE A 51 5.93 -4.48 -13.81
CA PHE A 51 6.58 -5.32 -14.82
C PHE A 51 6.60 -6.82 -14.51
N ASP A 52 6.82 -7.16 -13.24
CA ASP A 52 7.00 -8.53 -12.76
C ASP A 52 6.08 -8.90 -11.60
N GLY A 53 5.08 -8.05 -11.30
CA GLY A 53 4.18 -8.24 -10.16
C GLY A 53 4.79 -7.82 -8.81
N HIS A 54 5.99 -7.24 -8.80
CA HIS A 54 6.70 -6.91 -7.57
C HIS A 54 5.93 -5.91 -6.70
N ALA A 55 5.34 -4.87 -7.31
CA ALA A 55 4.53 -3.88 -6.59
C ALA A 55 3.29 -4.53 -5.95
N SER A 56 2.63 -5.45 -6.65
CA SER A 56 1.49 -6.20 -6.12
C SER A 56 1.89 -7.13 -4.98
N HIS A 57 3.04 -7.81 -5.08
CA HIS A 57 3.54 -8.66 -3.99
C HIS A 57 3.90 -7.85 -2.73
N ILE A 58 4.46 -6.66 -2.87
CA ILE A 58 4.67 -5.72 -1.74
C ILE A 58 3.33 -5.33 -1.11
N ALA A 59 2.30 -5.07 -1.93
CA ALA A 59 0.96 -4.76 -1.43
C ALA A 59 0.34 -5.94 -0.67
N HIS A 60 0.54 -7.19 -1.12
CA HIS A 60 0.09 -8.37 -0.37
C HIS A 60 0.80 -8.50 0.98
N GLY A 61 2.11 -8.24 1.05
CA GLY A 61 2.85 -8.21 2.31
C GLY A 61 2.31 -7.13 3.27
N ALA A 62 2.06 -5.93 2.75
CA ALA A 62 1.46 -4.84 3.53
C ALA A 62 0.04 -5.16 4.00
N LEU A 63 -0.76 -5.88 3.19
CA LEU A 63 -2.08 -6.38 3.59
C LEU A 63 -1.98 -7.35 4.78
N ILE A 64 -1.10 -8.36 4.68
CA ILE A 64 -0.92 -9.36 5.74
C ILE A 64 -0.49 -8.69 7.04
N GLU A 65 0.44 -7.73 6.97
CA GLU A 65 0.86 -6.97 8.13
C GLU A 65 -0.28 -6.10 8.70
N THR A 66 -1.10 -5.48 7.85
CA THR A 66 -2.27 -4.71 8.31
C THR A 66 -3.30 -5.62 8.99
N ILE A 67 -3.50 -6.85 8.49
CA ILE A 67 -4.35 -7.87 9.15
C ILE A 67 -3.77 -8.23 10.53
N ARG A 68 -2.44 -8.40 10.65
CA ARG A 68 -1.79 -8.70 11.93
C ARG A 68 -2.02 -7.57 12.95
N ILE A 69 -1.81 -6.32 12.51
CA ILE A 69 -2.03 -5.15 13.36
C ILE A 69 -3.51 -5.06 13.77
N ALA A 70 -4.44 -5.24 12.85
CA ALA A 70 -5.87 -5.20 13.16
C ALA A 70 -6.33 -6.34 14.09
N ALA A 71 -5.73 -7.52 13.97
CA ALA A 71 -6.04 -8.68 14.79
C ALA A 71 -5.66 -8.49 16.26
N SER A 72 -4.64 -7.67 16.56
CA SER A 72 -4.25 -7.37 17.94
C SER A 72 -5.37 -6.71 18.75
N ALA A 73 -6.23 -5.89 18.10
CA ALA A 73 -7.40 -5.28 18.75
C ALA A 73 -8.53 -6.28 19.13
N GLU A 74 -8.41 -7.51 18.68
CA GLU A 74 -9.39 -8.59 18.92
C GLU A 74 -8.79 -9.72 19.78
N ASP A 75 -7.67 -9.46 20.48
CA ASP A 75 -6.92 -10.48 21.23
C ASP A 75 -6.56 -11.71 20.35
N LEU A 76 -6.25 -11.47 19.07
CA LEU A 76 -5.92 -12.51 18.11
C LEU A 76 -4.49 -12.31 17.55
N SER A 77 -3.68 -13.34 17.65
CA SER A 77 -2.44 -13.46 16.85
C SER A 77 -2.74 -14.12 15.51
N ILE A 78 -1.86 -13.91 14.54
CA ILE A 78 -1.98 -14.56 13.23
C ILE A 78 -0.77 -15.40 12.88
N SER A 79 -1.02 -16.47 12.15
CA SER A 79 -0.01 -17.17 11.35
C SER A 79 -0.47 -17.20 9.90
N TRP A 80 0.47 -17.11 8.96
CA TRP A 80 0.12 -17.14 7.55
C TRP A 80 1.09 -17.99 6.72
N LYS A 81 0.59 -18.47 5.60
CA LYS A 81 1.37 -19.24 4.65
C LYS A 81 0.89 -19.00 3.22
N ARG A 82 1.82 -18.72 2.31
CA ARG A 82 1.52 -18.76 0.87
C ARG A 82 1.36 -20.23 0.45
N ARG A 83 0.32 -20.53 -0.31
CA ARG A 83 0.11 -21.87 -0.87
C ARG A 83 1.18 -22.17 -1.90
N ASN A 84 1.75 -23.37 -1.81
CA ASN A 84 2.63 -23.89 -2.85
C ASN A 84 1.81 -24.17 -4.13
N ASN A 85 2.48 -24.12 -5.28
CA ASN A 85 1.88 -24.42 -6.59
C ASN A 85 0.77 -23.44 -7.05
N THR A 86 0.72 -22.23 -6.51
CA THR A 86 -0.06 -21.12 -7.07
C THR A 86 0.82 -20.31 -8.01
N ALA A 87 0.25 -19.83 -9.12
CA ALA A 87 0.97 -18.93 -10.01
C ALA A 87 1.39 -17.65 -9.26
N GLU A 88 2.48 -17.01 -9.67
CA GLU A 88 2.89 -15.74 -9.09
C GLU A 88 1.83 -14.66 -9.30
N THR A 89 1.19 -14.68 -10.47
CA THR A 89 0.10 -13.77 -10.86
C THR A 89 -1.17 -13.91 -10.04
N SER A 90 -1.32 -15.03 -9.31
CA SER A 90 -2.51 -15.36 -8.51
C SER A 90 -2.11 -16.06 -7.21
N ALA A 91 -1.28 -15.39 -6.41
CA ALA A 91 -0.80 -15.90 -5.14
C ALA A 91 -1.94 -16.08 -4.13
N ILE A 92 -1.98 -17.19 -3.42
CA ILE A 92 -3.00 -17.47 -2.40
C ILE A 92 -2.30 -17.59 -1.03
N TYR A 93 -2.89 -16.94 -0.03
CA TYR A 93 -2.38 -16.94 1.35
C TYR A 93 -3.46 -17.46 2.29
N ASP A 94 -3.12 -18.49 3.06
CA ASP A 94 -3.92 -18.92 4.22
C ASP A 94 -3.50 -18.10 5.43
N ILE A 95 -4.46 -17.51 6.14
CA ILE A 95 -4.25 -16.75 7.37
C ILE A 95 -5.10 -17.38 8.46
N HIS A 96 -4.44 -17.82 9.52
CA HIS A 96 -5.08 -18.42 10.67
C HIS A 96 -4.99 -17.49 11.87
N PHE A 97 -6.11 -17.30 12.54
CA PHE A 97 -6.25 -16.52 13.76
C PHE A 97 -6.23 -17.44 14.97
N GLN A 98 -5.49 -17.08 16.00
CA GLN A 98 -5.37 -17.83 17.24
C GLN A 98 -5.66 -16.88 18.42
N PRO A 99 -6.59 -17.24 19.33
CA PRO A 99 -6.82 -16.45 20.54
C PRO A 99 -5.53 -16.33 21.36
N GLU A 100 -5.17 -15.12 21.72
CA GLU A 100 -4.00 -14.81 22.54
C GLU A 100 -4.40 -13.78 23.60
N ALA A 101 -4.93 -14.28 24.71
CA ALA A 101 -5.44 -13.44 25.78
C ALA A 101 -4.37 -12.51 26.34
N GLY A 102 -4.68 -11.21 26.39
CA GLY A 102 -3.76 -10.19 26.89
C GLY A 102 -2.71 -9.76 25.86
N LEU A 103 -2.90 -10.08 24.59
CA LEU A 103 -2.09 -9.52 23.50
C LEU A 103 -2.27 -7.99 23.52
N PRO A 104 -1.18 -7.20 23.65
CA PRO A 104 -1.32 -5.75 23.62
C PRO A 104 -1.70 -5.29 22.20
N ASP A 105 -2.52 -4.24 22.13
CA ASP A 105 -2.80 -3.56 20.87
C ASP A 105 -1.50 -3.15 20.19
N ASP A 106 -1.39 -3.40 18.89
CA ASP A 106 -0.24 -2.95 18.12
C ASP A 106 -0.19 -1.41 18.11
N PRO A 107 0.97 -0.79 18.39
CA PRO A 107 1.11 0.67 18.43
C PRO A 107 0.78 1.35 17.10
N LEU A 108 0.75 0.62 15.98
CA LEU A 108 0.36 1.14 14.67
C LEU A 108 -1.14 1.07 14.41
N LEU A 109 -1.93 0.39 15.25
CA LEU A 109 -3.38 0.25 15.10
C LEU A 109 -4.11 1.60 14.89
N PRO A 110 -3.85 2.68 15.66
CA PRO A 110 -4.51 3.97 15.47
C PRO A 110 -4.17 4.66 14.14
N PHE A 111 -3.15 4.18 13.46
CA PHE A 111 -2.65 4.79 12.23
C PHE A 111 -3.14 4.11 10.95
N ILE A 112 -3.80 2.96 11.03
CA ILE A 112 -4.28 2.22 9.85
C ILE A 112 -5.10 3.13 8.93
N GLU A 113 -6.13 3.79 9.46
CA GLU A 113 -7.03 4.64 8.68
C GLU A 113 -6.48 6.04 8.42
N SER A 114 -5.58 6.54 9.26
CA SER A 114 -5.02 7.90 9.15
C SER A 114 -3.75 7.96 8.28
N ARG A 115 -3.11 6.81 8.01
CA ARG A 115 -1.94 6.73 7.16
C ARG A 115 -2.27 7.14 5.73
N VAL A 116 -1.50 8.05 5.18
CA VAL A 116 -1.63 8.51 3.79
C VAL A 116 -0.29 8.52 3.08
N VAL A 117 -0.31 8.45 1.75
CA VAL A 117 0.87 8.69 0.91
C VAL A 117 1.00 10.19 0.68
N GLN A 118 2.11 10.77 1.14
CA GLN A 118 2.39 12.20 0.93
C GLN A 118 2.93 12.44 -0.47
N ARG A 119 2.12 13.07 -1.32
CA ARG A 119 2.49 13.46 -2.69
C ARG A 119 2.75 14.96 -2.84
N ARG A 120 2.48 15.77 -1.80
CA ARG A 120 2.75 17.22 -1.80
C ARG A 120 4.16 17.49 -1.29
N MET A 121 4.64 18.71 -1.54
CA MET A 121 5.95 19.14 -1.08
C MET A 121 6.09 18.99 0.44
N MET A 122 7.12 18.29 0.87
CA MET A 122 7.47 18.12 2.28
C MET A 122 8.21 19.35 2.80
N LYS A 123 8.16 19.54 4.12
CA LYS A 123 8.97 20.58 4.79
C LYS A 123 10.46 20.27 4.64
N ARG A 124 11.26 21.32 4.45
CA ARG A 124 12.73 21.20 4.28
C ARG A 124 13.45 21.18 5.62
N HIS A 125 13.06 20.28 6.51
CA HIS A 125 13.77 20.07 7.78
C HIS A 125 14.62 18.81 7.70
N PRO A 126 15.90 18.86 8.13
CA PRO A 126 16.70 17.65 8.27
C PRO A 126 16.09 16.75 9.36
N LEU A 127 16.21 15.44 9.19
CA LEU A 127 15.82 14.48 10.23
C LEU A 127 16.81 14.56 11.41
N SER A 128 16.30 14.49 12.63
CA SER A 128 17.13 14.32 13.81
C SER A 128 17.76 12.92 13.84
N ASN A 129 18.83 12.76 14.63
CA ASN A 129 19.45 11.43 14.79
C ASN A 129 18.50 10.41 15.44
N GLU A 130 17.58 10.87 16.28
CA GLU A 130 16.55 10.03 16.87
C GLU A 130 15.55 9.55 15.83
N GLN A 131 15.06 10.45 14.96
CA GLN A 131 14.17 10.09 13.85
C GLN A 131 14.84 9.12 12.89
N LYS A 132 16.12 9.31 12.57
CA LYS A 132 16.87 8.39 11.71
C LYS A 132 16.99 7.01 12.33
N ARG A 133 17.29 6.94 13.63
CA ARG A 133 17.33 5.66 14.35
C ARG A 133 15.97 4.98 14.33
N ALA A 134 14.90 5.68 14.67
CA ALA A 134 13.54 5.12 14.67
C ALA A 134 13.15 4.57 13.28
N LEU A 135 13.52 5.25 12.19
CA LEU A 135 13.28 4.76 10.83
C LEU A 135 14.12 3.51 10.51
N ALA A 136 15.40 3.49 10.93
CA ALA A 136 16.26 2.33 10.72
C ALA A 136 15.76 1.11 11.53
N ASP A 137 15.38 1.32 12.79
CA ASP A 137 14.86 0.28 13.67
C ASP A 137 13.54 -0.30 13.15
N ALA A 138 12.67 0.54 12.58
CA ALA A 138 11.41 0.09 11.99
C ALA A 138 11.60 -0.78 10.73
N ALA A 139 12.73 -0.63 10.03
CA ALA A 139 13.06 -1.43 8.84
C ALA A 139 13.84 -2.70 9.16
N ALA A 140 14.49 -2.76 10.32
CA ALA A 140 15.33 -3.89 10.73
C ALA A 140 14.50 -5.13 11.08
N PRO A 141 15.06 -6.36 10.96
CA PRO A 141 16.38 -6.66 10.40
C PRO A 141 16.35 -6.88 8.87
N SER A 142 15.18 -6.78 8.23
CA SER A 142 14.98 -7.23 6.85
C SER A 142 15.47 -6.24 5.80
N LEU A 143 15.54 -4.95 6.16
CA LEU A 143 15.86 -3.87 5.23
C LEU A 143 16.91 -2.94 5.84
N GLU A 144 17.70 -2.31 4.97
CA GLU A 144 18.63 -1.24 5.32
C GLU A 144 18.04 0.12 4.90
N VAL A 145 18.16 1.11 5.78
CA VAL A 145 17.75 2.49 5.49
C VAL A 145 18.97 3.35 5.19
N VAL A 146 19.03 3.88 3.98
CA VAL A 146 20.09 4.79 3.52
C VAL A 146 19.58 6.21 3.50
N PHE A 147 20.26 7.13 4.21
CA PHE A 147 19.93 8.55 4.25
C PHE A 147 20.79 9.34 3.28
N LEU A 148 20.19 9.85 2.20
CA LEU A 148 20.85 10.66 1.18
C LEU A 148 20.74 12.14 1.56
N GLU A 149 21.72 12.68 2.24
CA GLU A 149 21.63 14.00 2.88
C GLU A 149 22.51 15.07 2.24
N THR A 150 23.58 14.68 1.54
CA THR A 150 24.47 15.66 0.90
C THR A 150 23.78 16.37 -0.28
N GLY A 151 24.25 17.57 -0.61
CA GLY A 151 23.70 18.30 -1.76
C GLY A 151 23.90 17.54 -3.10
N SER A 152 25.01 16.79 -3.22
CA SER A 152 25.29 15.95 -4.39
C SER A 152 24.32 14.77 -4.48
N ASP A 153 24.08 14.06 -3.36
CA ASP A 153 23.16 12.91 -3.34
C ASP A 153 21.74 13.34 -3.71
N LYS A 154 21.26 14.41 -3.05
CA LYS A 154 19.93 14.98 -3.35
C LYS A 154 19.80 15.40 -4.81
N SER A 155 20.85 16.02 -5.39
CA SER A 155 20.84 16.40 -6.81
C SER A 155 20.80 15.18 -7.73
N ASN A 156 21.59 14.14 -7.43
CA ASN A 156 21.64 12.93 -8.23
C ASN A 156 20.31 12.18 -8.20
N ILE A 157 19.71 12.02 -7.02
CA ILE A 157 18.38 11.40 -6.90
C ILE A 157 17.30 12.24 -7.58
N ALA A 158 17.32 13.57 -7.44
CA ALA A 158 16.37 14.44 -8.12
C ALA A 158 16.45 14.30 -9.65
N LYS A 159 17.66 14.21 -10.22
CA LYS A 159 17.85 13.96 -11.67
C LYS A 159 17.33 12.59 -12.08
N LEU A 160 17.55 11.56 -11.27
CA LEU A 160 17.05 10.21 -11.55
C LEU A 160 15.52 10.21 -11.54
N LEU A 161 14.90 10.75 -10.49
CA LEU A 161 13.45 10.85 -10.38
C LEU A 161 12.82 11.66 -11.51
N TRP A 162 13.46 12.76 -11.91
CA TRP A 162 13.02 13.56 -13.06
C TRP A 162 13.02 12.74 -14.36
N ARG A 163 14.11 12.01 -14.64
CA ARG A 163 14.20 11.15 -15.82
C ARG A 163 13.15 10.05 -15.81
N SER A 164 12.95 9.40 -14.66
CA SER A 164 11.92 8.37 -14.49
C SER A 164 10.50 8.94 -14.71
N ALA A 165 10.23 10.13 -14.14
CA ALA A 165 8.96 10.82 -14.34
C ALA A 165 8.76 11.22 -15.81
N TYR A 166 9.81 11.71 -16.47
CA TYR A 166 9.75 12.04 -17.90
C TYR A 166 9.34 10.84 -18.74
N VAL A 167 10.02 9.70 -18.59
CA VAL A 167 9.69 8.46 -19.32
C VAL A 167 8.23 8.07 -19.06
N ARG A 168 7.81 8.02 -17.81
CA ARG A 168 6.45 7.64 -17.43
C ARG A 168 5.38 8.57 -18.01
N LEU A 169 5.64 9.88 -18.04
CA LEU A 169 4.66 10.88 -18.49
C LEU A 169 4.66 11.06 -20.01
N THR A 170 5.68 10.57 -20.73
CA THR A 170 5.76 10.63 -22.18
C THR A 170 5.55 9.30 -22.88
N CYS A 171 5.42 8.21 -22.13
CA CYS A 171 5.09 6.88 -22.63
C CYS A 171 3.59 6.83 -23.00
N PRO A 172 3.22 6.63 -24.28
CA PRO A 172 1.81 6.61 -24.69
C PRO A 172 1.00 5.52 -23.99
N GLU A 173 1.59 4.36 -23.75
CA GLU A 173 0.94 3.22 -23.11
C GLU A 173 0.62 3.49 -21.63
N ALA A 174 1.33 4.42 -21.00
CA ALA A 174 1.06 4.83 -19.62
C ALA A 174 -0.17 5.74 -19.49
N TYR A 175 -0.64 6.33 -20.59
CA TYR A 175 -1.78 7.25 -20.58
C TYR A 175 -3.05 6.59 -20.09
N ASP A 176 -3.37 5.42 -20.60
CA ASP A 176 -4.58 4.67 -20.20
C ASP A 176 -4.54 4.30 -18.73
N VAL A 177 -3.39 3.85 -18.23
CA VAL A 177 -3.21 3.57 -16.80
C VAL A 177 -3.51 4.82 -15.95
N HIS A 178 -2.91 5.97 -16.30
CA HIS A 178 -3.12 7.21 -15.55
C HIS A 178 -4.58 7.67 -15.58
N ARG A 179 -5.27 7.50 -16.71
CA ARG A 179 -6.68 7.86 -16.87
C ARG A 179 -7.59 7.01 -15.99
N GLU A 180 -7.29 5.72 -15.87
CA GLU A 180 -8.15 4.75 -15.19
C GLU A 180 -7.95 4.73 -13.68
N VAL A 181 -6.72 4.99 -13.20
CA VAL A 181 -6.39 4.89 -11.76
C VAL A 181 -6.83 6.11 -10.94
N ILE A 182 -7.27 7.21 -11.57
CA ILE A 182 -7.71 8.42 -10.86
C ILE A 182 -9.24 8.49 -10.84
N GLU A 183 -9.81 8.67 -9.66
CA GLU A 183 -11.23 9.00 -9.49
C GLU A 183 -11.40 10.51 -9.41
N TRP A 184 -11.79 11.09 -10.56
CA TRP A 184 -11.95 12.53 -10.70
C TRP A 184 -13.14 13.06 -9.89
N ASN A 185 -13.01 14.28 -9.35
CA ASN A 185 -13.98 14.94 -8.46
C ASN A 185 -14.23 14.19 -7.14
N ALA A 186 -13.42 13.20 -6.80
CA ALA A 186 -13.56 12.45 -5.57
C ALA A 186 -12.57 12.92 -4.50
N ARG A 187 -13.05 12.96 -3.26
CA ARG A 187 -12.23 13.13 -2.07
C ARG A 187 -11.76 11.80 -1.50
N PHE A 188 -12.57 10.76 -1.67
CA PHE A 188 -12.30 9.39 -1.23
C PHE A 188 -12.60 8.44 -2.38
N SER A 189 -11.88 7.34 -2.44
CA SER A 189 -12.10 6.26 -3.39
C SER A 189 -11.90 4.91 -2.71
N ASN A 190 -12.67 3.92 -3.13
CA ASN A 190 -12.53 2.57 -2.59
C ASN A 190 -11.36 1.80 -3.23
N ASP A 191 -11.06 2.06 -4.50
CA ASP A 191 -10.15 1.26 -5.33
C ASP A 191 -9.33 2.08 -6.34
N LYS A 192 -9.34 3.42 -6.22
CA LYS A 192 -8.59 4.34 -7.08
C LYS A 192 -7.92 5.43 -6.27
N ILE A 193 -7.14 6.28 -6.93
CA ILE A 193 -6.59 7.49 -6.33
C ILE A 193 -7.66 8.60 -6.43
N PRO A 194 -8.22 9.11 -5.33
CA PRO A 194 -9.12 10.24 -5.41
C PRO A 194 -8.37 11.50 -5.89
N GLU A 195 -9.03 12.37 -6.67
CA GLU A 195 -8.43 13.59 -7.23
C GLU A 195 -7.68 14.42 -6.18
N GLU A 196 -8.23 14.58 -4.98
CA GLU A 196 -7.59 15.35 -3.90
C GLU A 196 -6.26 14.72 -3.42
N ALA A 197 -6.06 13.42 -3.63
CA ALA A 197 -4.85 12.69 -3.24
C ALA A 197 -3.77 12.64 -4.34
N VAL A 198 -4.04 13.12 -5.55
CA VAL A 198 -3.05 13.20 -6.65
C VAL A 198 -1.88 14.11 -6.26
N GLY A 199 -2.11 15.13 -5.44
CA GLY A 199 -1.05 15.96 -4.85
C GLY A 199 -0.70 17.21 -5.66
N VAL A 200 -1.48 17.52 -6.69
CA VAL A 200 -1.37 18.75 -7.49
C VAL A 200 -2.30 19.84 -6.94
N ASP A 201 -2.09 21.09 -7.38
CA ASP A 201 -2.99 22.17 -7.06
C ASP A 201 -4.33 22.06 -7.85
N PRO A 202 -5.41 22.73 -7.40
CA PRO A 202 -6.72 22.60 -8.02
C PRO A 202 -6.79 23.00 -9.50
N MET A 203 -5.95 23.94 -9.94
CA MET A 203 -5.94 24.38 -11.34
C MET A 203 -5.27 23.30 -12.21
N THR A 204 -4.15 22.77 -11.75
CA THR A 204 -3.46 21.63 -12.41
C THR A 204 -4.37 20.40 -12.45
N ALA A 205 -5.11 20.08 -11.38
CA ALA A 205 -6.08 19.00 -11.36
C ALA A 205 -7.16 19.15 -12.44
N LYS A 206 -7.72 20.36 -12.59
CA LYS A 206 -8.68 20.66 -13.65
C LYS A 206 -8.10 20.48 -15.06
N LEU A 207 -6.87 20.94 -15.27
CA LEU A 207 -6.18 20.78 -16.56
C LEU A 207 -5.91 19.29 -16.84
N MET A 208 -5.39 18.55 -15.88
CA MET A 208 -5.17 17.10 -15.99
C MET A 208 -6.45 16.37 -16.36
N ARG A 209 -7.55 16.64 -15.66
CA ARG A 209 -8.85 16.04 -15.95
C ARG A 209 -9.32 16.34 -17.37
N TRP A 210 -9.18 17.59 -17.84
CA TRP A 210 -9.56 17.96 -19.21
C TRP A 210 -8.70 17.24 -20.26
N VAL A 211 -7.41 17.06 -20.00
CA VAL A 211 -6.50 16.35 -20.92
C VAL A 211 -6.76 14.85 -20.94
N MET A 212 -7.25 14.28 -19.81
CA MET A 212 -7.43 12.83 -19.64
C MET A 212 -8.86 12.35 -19.90
N GLN A 213 -9.79 13.22 -20.23
CA GLN A 213 -11.15 12.89 -20.68
C GLN A 213 -11.24 12.90 -22.19
#